data_6fd0be044a2ed69b2218196e10144aa6
#
_entry.id   6fd0be044a2ed69b2218196e10144aa6
#
_cell.length_a   1.000
_cell.length_b   1.000
_cell.length_c   1.000
_cell.angle_alpha   90.00
_cell.angle_beta   90.00
_cell.angle_gamma   90.00
#
_symmetry.space_group_name_H-M   'P 1'
#
loop_
_entity.id
_entity.type
_entity.pdbx_description
1 polymer ?
#
loop_
_entity_poly.entity_id
_entity_poly.type
_entity_poly.pdbx_seq_one_letter_code
_entity_poly.pdbx_strand_id
1 'polypeptide(L)'
;MKKRIISLAAAAVFVIGTLAGCGNSSTQTTDTTASSDASSSGGDLVTVRDAVMTGQLDQYATEIGLWQGIFEKYGIDLQTTEFVAGINTIDAVVNGTADIGMMADYAAVNRLGNPLDATNLQIFSQISGGQAALSGGLYVDPKYADDPKSLDGSAGFMYQEGTVTYYYASKCIEYLGLDESKQNLINTDSSQTRLALIQKG
;
A
#
# COMPACT_ATOMS: atom_id res chain seq x y z
N MET A 1 38.12 -20.43 27.74
CA MET A 1 39.39 -20.65 26.99
C MET A 1 39.29 -19.96 25.65
N LYS A 2 40.21 -19.00 25.38
CA LYS A 2 40.77 -18.50 24.11
C LYS A 2 39.83 -18.21 22.95
N LYS A 3 39.44 -16.94 22.74
CA LYS A 3 39.96 -15.91 21.80
C LYS A 3 40.36 -16.45 20.41
N ARG A 4 39.74 -15.92 19.34
CA ARG A 4 40.46 -15.44 18.14
C ARG A 4 39.61 -14.40 17.39
N ILE A 5 40.11 -13.20 17.41
CA ILE A 5 39.78 -12.03 16.60
C ILE A 5 40.54 -12.23 15.29
N ILE A 6 39.90 -12.03 14.15
CA ILE A 6 40.58 -11.78 12.88
C ILE A 6 39.95 -10.56 12.24
N SER A 7 40.68 -9.45 12.32
CA SER A 7 40.51 -8.24 11.52
C SER A 7 41.07 -8.50 10.13
N LEU A 8 40.35 -8.12 9.08
CA LEU A 8 40.96 -7.88 7.77
C LEU A 8 40.48 -6.53 7.23
N ALA A 9 41.41 -5.62 7.17
CA ALA A 9 41.31 -4.37 6.42
C ALA A 9 41.81 -4.60 4.98
N ALA A 10 41.16 -4.03 3.99
CA ALA A 10 41.70 -3.79 2.66
C ALA A 10 40.85 -2.67 2.01
N ALA A 11 41.34 -1.47 1.99
CA ALA A 11 42.14 -0.79 0.96
C ALA A 11 41.26 -0.34 -0.24
N ALA A 12 41.06 0.99 -0.25
CA ALA A 12 40.52 1.82 -1.31
C ALA A 12 41.42 1.83 -2.55
N VAL A 13 40.85 1.82 -3.74
CA VAL A 13 41.49 2.30 -4.96
C VAL A 13 40.54 3.28 -5.67
N PHE A 14 40.91 4.54 -5.61
CA PHE A 14 40.37 5.62 -6.45
C PHE A 14 40.98 5.50 -7.85
N VAL A 15 40.15 5.49 -8.88
CA VAL A 15 40.60 5.80 -10.25
C VAL A 15 39.79 6.99 -10.75
N ILE A 16 40.48 8.12 -10.83
CA ILE A 16 40.03 9.34 -11.50
C ILE A 16 40.37 9.19 -12.99
N GLY A 17 39.37 9.26 -13.84
CA GLY A 17 39.54 9.33 -15.29
C GLY A 17 38.77 10.50 -15.87
N THR A 18 39.47 11.61 -16.08
CA THR A 18 39.03 12.75 -16.89
C THR A 18 39.27 12.47 -18.37
N LEU A 19 38.22 12.60 -19.19
CA LEU A 19 38.43 12.80 -20.64
C LEU A 19 37.46 13.85 -21.16
N ALA A 20 38.00 15.01 -21.45
CA ALA A 20 37.40 16.03 -22.28
C ALA A 20 37.47 15.62 -23.74
N GLY A 21 36.43 15.83 -24.51
CA GLY A 21 36.40 15.64 -25.93
C GLY A 21 35.37 16.53 -26.61
N CYS A 22 35.80 17.71 -27.09
CA CYS A 22 35.05 18.53 -28.04
C CYS A 22 35.16 17.91 -29.44
N GLY A 23 34.09 17.94 -30.22
CA GLY A 23 34.12 17.62 -31.65
C GLY A 23 32.84 18.06 -32.34
N ASN A 24 32.97 19.07 -33.17
CA ASN A 24 31.95 19.81 -33.92
C ASN A 24 31.66 19.15 -35.30
N SER A 25 30.49 19.47 -35.84
CA SER A 25 30.06 19.60 -37.24
C SER A 25 28.97 18.68 -37.77
N SER A 26 27.81 19.29 -37.87
CA SER A 26 26.84 19.41 -39.00
C SER A 26 26.68 18.27 -40.02
N THR A 27 25.44 17.79 -40.19
CA THR A 27 24.71 17.88 -41.47
C THR A 27 23.20 17.54 -41.23
N GLN A 28 22.39 18.39 -41.78
CA GLN A 28 20.95 18.50 -41.74
C GLN A 28 20.30 17.44 -42.66
N THR A 29 19.32 16.72 -42.20
CA THR A 29 18.24 16.19 -43.04
C THR A 29 16.93 16.16 -42.26
N THR A 30 15.98 16.85 -42.81
CA THR A 30 14.62 17.07 -42.37
C THR A 30 13.81 15.75 -42.46
N ASP A 31 13.20 15.30 -41.36
CA ASP A 31 11.95 14.57 -41.40
C ASP A 31 11.10 14.92 -40.18
N THR A 32 9.94 15.47 -40.49
CA THR A 32 8.97 16.01 -39.56
C THR A 32 8.16 14.86 -38.94
N THR A 33 8.49 14.51 -37.71
CA THR A 33 7.57 13.74 -36.87
C THR A 33 7.39 14.53 -35.58
N ALA A 34 6.16 14.94 -35.30
CA ALA A 34 5.79 15.70 -34.13
C ALA A 34 6.11 14.91 -32.87
N SER A 35 7.26 15.13 -32.28
CA SER A 35 7.57 14.78 -30.91
C SER A 35 7.05 15.92 -30.06
N SER A 36 6.06 15.65 -29.24
CA SER A 36 5.69 16.51 -28.14
C SER A 36 6.89 16.57 -27.17
N ASP A 37 7.66 17.63 -27.29
CA ASP A 37 8.70 17.96 -26.31
C ASP A 37 8.07 18.17 -24.94
N ALA A 38 8.10 17.13 -24.10
CA ALA A 38 8.02 17.31 -22.68
C ALA A 38 9.36 17.92 -22.26
N SER A 39 9.39 19.24 -22.11
CA SER A 39 10.50 19.95 -21.46
C SER A 39 10.73 19.32 -20.08
N SER A 40 11.79 18.55 -19.96
CA SER A 40 12.37 18.24 -18.64
C SER A 40 12.88 19.56 -18.08
N SER A 41 12.09 20.21 -17.24
CA SER A 41 12.57 21.30 -16.40
C SER A 41 13.59 20.68 -15.45
N GLY A 42 14.86 20.99 -15.64
CA GLY A 42 15.96 20.61 -14.75
C GLY A 42 15.91 21.40 -13.44
N GLY A 43 14.79 21.30 -12.72
CA GLY A 43 14.64 21.76 -11.35
C GLY A 43 14.85 20.59 -10.39
N ASP A 44 15.24 20.87 -9.15
CA ASP A 44 15.33 19.87 -8.11
C ASP A 44 13.93 19.23 -7.90
N LEU A 45 13.87 17.90 -7.91
CA LEU A 45 12.65 17.16 -7.65
C LEU A 45 12.27 17.30 -6.18
N VAL A 46 10.98 17.41 -5.90
CA VAL A 46 10.45 17.37 -4.54
C VAL A 46 10.25 15.90 -4.15
N THR A 47 10.93 15.44 -3.12
CA THR A 47 10.72 14.09 -2.58
C THR A 47 9.38 14.01 -1.88
N VAL A 48 8.56 13.04 -2.28
CA VAL A 48 7.28 12.68 -1.63
C VAL A 48 7.36 11.22 -1.23
N ARG A 49 7.14 10.95 0.06
CA ARG A 49 7.13 9.58 0.61
C ARG A 49 5.71 9.06 0.63
N ASP A 50 5.46 7.98 -0.09
CA ASP A 50 4.13 7.36 -0.24
C ASP A 50 4.06 6.02 0.49
N ALA A 51 3.11 5.89 1.41
CA ALA A 51 2.79 4.65 2.11
C ALA A 51 1.72 3.90 1.33
N VAL A 52 2.10 2.83 0.62
CA VAL A 52 1.21 2.03 -0.23
C VAL A 52 0.81 0.71 0.42
N MET A 53 -0.39 0.22 0.13
CA MET A 53 -0.84 -1.10 0.59
C MET A 53 -0.44 -2.19 -0.39
N THR A 54 0.30 -3.19 0.08
CA THR A 54 0.73 -4.34 -0.71
C THR A 54 -0.45 -5.05 -1.37
N GLY A 55 -0.39 -5.20 -2.70
CA GLY A 55 -1.40 -5.91 -3.49
C GLY A 55 -2.72 -5.15 -3.67
N GLN A 56 -2.76 -3.87 -3.42
CA GLN A 56 -3.93 -3.03 -3.58
C GLN A 56 -3.80 -2.11 -4.81
N LEU A 57 -4.92 -1.48 -5.18
CA LEU A 57 -5.00 -0.66 -6.39
C LEU A 57 -4.06 0.55 -6.36
N ASP A 58 -3.85 1.14 -5.19
CA ASP A 58 -2.93 2.26 -5.00
C ASP A 58 -1.49 1.87 -5.35
N GLN A 59 -1.00 0.73 -4.85
CA GLN A 59 0.34 0.22 -5.16
C GLN A 59 0.53 0.11 -6.67
N TYR A 60 -0.40 -0.55 -7.37
CA TYR A 60 -0.28 -0.75 -8.82
C TYR A 60 -0.33 0.57 -9.60
N ALA A 61 -1.20 1.49 -9.20
CA ALA A 61 -1.27 2.80 -9.83
C ALA A 61 0.03 3.60 -9.66
N THR A 62 0.58 3.57 -8.44
CA THR A 62 1.85 4.22 -8.10
C THR A 62 3.03 3.60 -8.88
N GLU A 63 3.14 2.27 -8.91
CA GLU A 63 4.18 1.55 -9.66
C GLU A 63 4.13 1.84 -11.16
N ILE A 64 2.93 1.87 -11.76
CA ILE A 64 2.77 2.23 -13.17
C ILE A 64 3.22 3.68 -13.41
N GLY A 65 2.85 4.59 -12.51
CA GLY A 65 3.25 5.99 -12.58
C GLY A 65 4.77 6.17 -12.50
N LEU A 66 5.43 5.45 -11.60
CA LEU A 66 6.89 5.42 -11.47
C LEU A 66 7.54 4.85 -12.73
N TRP A 67 7.08 3.69 -13.19
CA TRP A 67 7.60 3.05 -14.40
C TRP A 67 7.49 3.92 -15.66
N GLN A 68 6.42 4.71 -15.76
CA GLN A 68 6.20 5.63 -16.88
C GLN A 68 6.88 7.01 -16.71
N GLY A 69 7.58 7.25 -15.60
CA GLY A 69 8.18 8.55 -15.29
C GLY A 69 7.17 9.68 -15.18
N ILE A 70 5.92 9.36 -14.71
CA ILE A 70 4.87 10.36 -14.61
C ILE A 70 5.20 11.36 -13.50
N PHE A 71 5.69 10.88 -12.37
CA PHE A 71 5.98 11.73 -11.21
C PHE A 71 7.09 12.73 -11.50
N GLU A 72 8.17 12.30 -12.15
CA GLU A 72 9.28 13.19 -12.52
C GLU A 72 8.84 14.29 -13.48
N LYS A 73 7.88 14.03 -14.39
CA LYS A 73 7.30 15.06 -15.27
C LYS A 73 6.62 16.18 -14.49
N TYR A 74 6.16 15.89 -13.28
CA TYR A 74 5.55 16.86 -12.38
C TYR A 74 6.50 17.37 -11.30
N GLY A 75 7.80 17.08 -11.40
CA GLY A 75 8.82 17.54 -10.47
C GLY A 75 8.81 16.78 -9.14
N ILE A 76 8.32 15.52 -9.12
CA ILE A 76 8.20 14.69 -7.92
C ILE A 76 9.18 13.51 -8.01
N ASP A 77 10.00 13.35 -6.98
CA ASP A 77 10.72 12.12 -6.65
C ASP A 77 9.86 11.31 -5.67
N LEU A 78 9.08 10.37 -6.19
CA LEU A 78 8.17 9.57 -5.37
C LEU A 78 8.88 8.35 -4.81
N GLN A 79 8.92 8.24 -3.48
CA GLN A 79 9.53 7.14 -2.73
C GLN A 79 8.44 6.32 -2.02
N THR A 80 8.29 5.05 -2.37
CA THR A 80 7.25 4.18 -1.83
C THR A 80 7.75 3.32 -0.68
N THR A 81 6.87 3.11 0.31
CA THR A 81 7.04 2.11 1.37
C THR A 81 5.79 1.27 1.48
N GLU A 82 5.94 -0.06 1.44
CA GLU A 82 4.85 -1.00 1.46
C GLU A 82 4.38 -1.34 2.88
N PHE A 83 3.05 -1.40 3.04
CA PHE A 83 2.38 -1.78 4.28
C PHE A 83 1.31 -2.85 4.02
N VAL A 84 1.01 -3.65 5.03
CA VAL A 84 0.04 -4.76 4.91
C VAL A 84 -1.42 -4.30 5.06
N ALA A 85 -1.67 -3.10 5.58
CA ALA A 85 -3.02 -2.58 5.81
C ALA A 85 -3.06 -1.05 5.81
N GLY A 86 -4.23 -0.49 5.44
CA GLY A 86 -4.44 0.96 5.39
C GLY A 86 -4.32 1.66 6.74
N ILE A 87 -4.53 0.97 7.87
CA ILE A 87 -4.26 1.56 9.18
C ILE A 87 -2.77 1.86 9.36
N ASN A 88 -1.90 1.00 8.83
CA ASN A 88 -0.45 1.19 8.90
C ASN A 88 0.02 2.34 8.00
N THR A 89 -0.63 2.56 6.85
CA THR A 89 -0.31 3.70 5.99
C THR A 89 -0.68 5.03 6.65
N ILE A 90 -1.83 5.08 7.34
CA ILE A 90 -2.22 6.25 8.14
C ILE A 90 -1.20 6.48 9.27
N ASP A 91 -0.81 5.44 9.97
CA ASP A 91 0.17 5.55 11.05
C ASP A 91 1.51 6.10 10.55
N ALA A 92 1.94 5.68 9.35
CA ALA A 92 3.15 6.22 8.72
C ALA A 92 3.04 7.73 8.47
N VAL A 93 1.87 8.20 7.99
CA VAL A 93 1.64 9.65 7.77
C VAL A 93 1.56 10.40 9.09
N VAL A 94 0.82 9.89 10.08
CA VAL A 94 0.70 10.52 11.41
C VAL A 94 2.06 10.65 12.10
N ASN A 95 2.89 9.62 11.98
CA ASN A 95 4.22 9.60 12.59
C ASN A 95 5.28 10.35 11.75
N GLY A 96 4.92 10.92 10.60
CA GLY A 96 5.82 11.67 9.74
C GLY A 96 6.86 10.81 9.01
N THR A 97 6.66 9.49 8.91
CA THR A 97 7.51 8.58 8.12
C THR A 97 7.07 8.49 6.66
N ALA A 98 5.84 8.90 6.35
CA ALA A 98 5.33 9.14 5.01
C ALA A 98 4.64 10.50 4.94
N ASP A 99 4.53 11.05 3.74
CA ASP A 99 3.87 12.33 3.46
C ASP A 99 2.43 12.11 2.98
N ILE A 100 2.22 11.03 2.24
CA ILE A 100 0.91 10.57 1.77
C ILE A 100 0.74 9.08 2.02
N GLY A 101 -0.50 8.61 1.96
CA GLY A 101 -0.81 7.18 2.06
C GLY A 101 -2.27 6.92 1.71
N MET A 102 -2.56 5.72 1.25
CA MET A 102 -3.93 5.30 0.93
C MET A 102 -4.54 4.46 2.06
N MET A 103 -5.82 4.64 2.27
CA MET A 103 -6.60 3.86 3.22
C MET A 103 -8.03 3.66 2.73
N ALA A 104 -8.70 2.63 3.26
CA ALA A 104 -10.13 2.50 3.11
C ALA A 104 -10.87 3.52 4.03
N ASP A 105 -12.08 3.90 3.64
CA ASP A 105 -12.94 4.83 4.35
C ASP A 105 -13.16 4.44 5.83
N TYR A 106 -13.39 3.17 6.11
CA TYR A 106 -13.55 2.69 7.49
C TYR A 106 -12.30 2.95 8.33
N ALA A 107 -11.12 2.68 7.80
CA ALA A 107 -9.86 2.94 8.50
C ALA A 107 -9.66 4.44 8.75
N ALA A 108 -10.04 5.28 7.77
CA ALA A 108 -10.04 6.74 7.91
C ALA A 108 -10.97 7.19 9.05
N VAL A 109 -12.22 6.73 9.05
CA VAL A 109 -13.22 7.09 10.08
C VAL A 109 -12.76 6.64 11.47
N ASN A 110 -12.24 5.41 11.58
CA ASN A 110 -11.74 4.86 12.84
C ASN A 110 -10.58 5.70 13.39
N ARG A 111 -9.65 6.10 12.53
CA ARG A 111 -8.49 6.91 12.94
C ARG A 111 -8.86 8.37 13.22
N LEU A 112 -9.68 8.99 12.37
CA LEU A 112 -10.17 10.36 12.55
C LEU A 112 -11.13 10.50 13.74
N GLY A 113 -11.77 9.42 14.15
CA GLY A 113 -12.59 9.36 15.36
C GLY A 113 -11.77 9.39 16.67
N ASN A 114 -10.45 9.21 16.60
CA ASN A 114 -9.57 9.36 17.75
C ASN A 114 -9.06 10.81 17.85
N PRO A 115 -9.53 11.60 18.84
CA PRO A 115 -9.21 13.03 18.93
C PRO A 115 -7.73 13.32 19.16
N LEU A 116 -6.92 12.35 19.55
CA LEU A 116 -5.49 12.54 19.81
C LEU A 116 -4.64 12.57 18.54
N ASP A 117 -5.11 11.97 17.44
CA ASP A 117 -4.29 11.70 16.27
C ASP A 117 -4.76 12.45 15.01
N ALA A 118 -5.95 13.08 15.05
CA ALA A 118 -6.66 13.54 13.85
C ALA A 118 -6.28 14.95 13.37
N THR A 119 -5.45 15.67 14.10
CA THR A 119 -5.34 17.12 13.92
C THR A 119 -4.72 17.60 12.60
N ASN A 120 -4.02 16.73 11.86
CA ASN A 120 -3.28 17.11 10.65
C ASN A 120 -3.53 16.25 9.41
N LEU A 121 -4.40 15.24 9.49
CA LEU A 121 -4.72 14.42 8.34
C LEU A 121 -5.74 15.11 7.42
N GLN A 122 -5.45 15.14 6.12
CA GLN A 122 -6.34 15.65 5.10
C GLN A 122 -6.57 14.60 4.02
N ILE A 123 -7.83 14.37 3.66
CA ILE A 123 -8.19 13.53 2.51
C ILE A 123 -8.23 14.45 1.30
N PHE A 124 -7.33 14.27 0.34
CA PHE A 124 -7.24 15.11 -0.84
C PHE A 124 -7.78 14.46 -2.12
N SER A 125 -7.94 13.12 -2.13
CA SER A 125 -8.45 12.40 -3.29
C SER A 125 -9.17 11.11 -2.89
N GLN A 126 -10.12 10.67 -3.73
CA GLN A 126 -10.73 9.36 -3.69
C GLN A 126 -10.30 8.59 -4.94
N ILE A 127 -9.63 7.45 -4.75
CA ILE A 127 -9.09 6.65 -5.85
C ILE A 127 -10.12 5.67 -6.39
N SER A 128 -10.94 5.10 -5.51
CA SER A 128 -11.98 4.16 -5.88
C SER A 128 -13.22 4.33 -5.00
N GLY A 129 -14.36 3.95 -5.51
CA GLY A 129 -15.62 4.00 -4.78
C GLY A 129 -16.82 3.97 -5.72
N GLY A 130 -18.01 3.86 -5.13
CA GLY A 130 -19.28 3.86 -5.83
C GLY A 130 -20.11 2.59 -5.61
N GLN A 131 -21.39 2.61 -6.02
CA GLN A 131 -22.33 1.52 -5.82
C GLN A 131 -21.95 0.21 -6.53
N ALA A 132 -21.10 0.28 -7.55
CA ALA A 132 -20.64 -0.90 -8.29
C ALA A 132 -19.46 -1.64 -7.61
N ALA A 133 -18.89 -1.08 -6.56
CA ALA A 133 -17.76 -1.68 -5.83
C ALA A 133 -18.24 -2.73 -4.82
N LEU A 134 -19.11 -3.65 -5.22
CA LEU A 134 -19.46 -4.84 -4.45
C LEU A 134 -18.31 -5.85 -4.54
N SER A 135 -17.17 -5.50 -3.98
CA SER A 135 -15.96 -6.33 -4.02
C SER A 135 -15.77 -7.18 -2.77
N GLY A 136 -16.62 -7.00 -1.76
CA GLY A 136 -16.52 -7.71 -0.50
C GLY A 136 -17.66 -8.73 -0.32
N GLY A 137 -17.37 -9.83 0.37
CA GLY A 137 -18.37 -10.84 0.71
C GLY A 137 -17.89 -11.72 1.87
N LEU A 138 -18.84 -12.41 2.48
CA LEU A 138 -18.56 -13.49 3.40
C LEU A 138 -18.26 -14.76 2.62
N TYR A 139 -17.05 -15.26 2.73
CA TYR A 139 -16.64 -16.54 2.19
C TYR A 139 -16.72 -17.59 3.29
N VAL A 140 -17.44 -18.68 3.04
CA VAL A 140 -17.63 -19.76 4.00
C VAL A 140 -17.16 -21.09 3.42
N ASP A 141 -16.85 -22.05 4.29
CA ASP A 141 -16.65 -23.44 3.90
C ASP A 141 -17.92 -23.94 3.16
N PRO A 142 -17.81 -24.67 2.05
CA PRO A 142 -18.97 -25.19 1.30
C PRO A 142 -20.03 -25.90 2.15
N LYS A 143 -19.64 -26.52 3.26
CA LYS A 143 -20.58 -27.16 4.18
C LYS A 143 -21.60 -26.22 4.85
N TYR A 144 -21.29 -24.91 4.89
CA TYR A 144 -22.18 -23.87 5.42
C TYR A 144 -22.90 -23.06 4.34
N ALA A 145 -22.61 -23.32 3.04
CA ALA A 145 -23.11 -22.49 1.94
C ALA A 145 -24.65 -22.50 1.83
N ASP A 146 -25.27 -23.65 2.06
CA ASP A 146 -26.73 -23.83 1.98
C ASP A 146 -27.47 -23.32 3.21
N ASP A 147 -26.82 -23.31 4.36
CA ASP A 147 -27.37 -22.79 5.62
C ASP A 147 -26.32 -22.00 6.41
N PRO A 148 -26.04 -20.74 6.03
CA PRO A 148 -25.09 -19.90 6.74
C PRO A 148 -25.48 -19.62 8.20
N LYS A 149 -26.75 -19.80 8.57
CA LYS A 149 -27.21 -19.64 9.97
C LYS A 149 -26.75 -20.76 10.89
N SER A 150 -26.25 -21.85 10.32
CA SER A 150 -25.60 -22.92 11.09
C SER A 150 -24.20 -22.55 11.62
N LEU A 151 -23.68 -21.35 11.28
CA LEU A 151 -22.47 -20.78 11.86
C LEU A 151 -22.73 -20.32 13.32
N ASP A 152 -22.78 -21.22 14.25
CA ASP A 152 -23.15 -20.97 15.65
C ASP A 152 -21.94 -20.98 16.62
N GLY A 153 -20.82 -20.45 16.18
CA GLY A 153 -19.57 -20.42 16.94
C GLY A 153 -18.63 -21.60 16.68
N SER A 154 -19.06 -22.57 15.85
CA SER A 154 -18.20 -23.68 15.43
C SER A 154 -17.16 -23.28 14.39
N ALA A 155 -17.36 -22.14 13.71
CA ALA A 155 -16.45 -21.57 12.74
C ALA A 155 -15.89 -20.23 13.22
N GLY A 156 -14.69 -19.90 12.78
CA GLY A 156 -14.06 -18.62 13.07
C GLY A 156 -14.42 -17.56 12.04
N PHE A 157 -14.92 -16.39 12.49
CA PHE A 157 -15.01 -15.21 11.65
C PHE A 157 -13.66 -14.49 11.66
N MET A 158 -12.94 -14.55 10.56
CA MET A 158 -11.65 -13.91 10.44
C MET A 158 -11.77 -12.48 9.93
N TYR A 159 -11.15 -11.56 10.64
CA TYR A 159 -11.14 -10.14 10.34
C TYR A 159 -9.76 -9.53 10.59
N GLN A 160 -9.61 -8.26 10.28
CA GLN A 160 -8.44 -7.46 10.66
C GLN A 160 -8.92 -6.24 11.42
N GLU A 161 -8.43 -6.09 12.64
CA GLU A 161 -8.81 -4.99 13.51
C GLU A 161 -8.45 -3.62 12.88
N GLY A 162 -9.30 -2.62 13.12
CA GLY A 162 -9.12 -1.28 12.56
C GLY A 162 -9.43 -1.15 11.07
N THR A 163 -9.83 -2.23 10.39
CA THR A 163 -10.15 -2.23 8.97
C THR A 163 -11.62 -2.51 8.70
N VAL A 164 -12.04 -2.27 7.46
CA VAL A 164 -13.41 -2.56 6.99
C VAL A 164 -13.81 -4.03 7.17
N THR A 165 -12.85 -4.95 7.24
CA THR A 165 -13.15 -6.39 7.42
C THR A 165 -13.76 -6.69 8.78
N TYR A 166 -13.39 -5.94 9.82
CA TYR A 166 -14.07 -6.02 11.14
C TYR A 166 -15.53 -5.60 11.03
N TYR A 167 -15.79 -4.46 10.39
CA TYR A 167 -17.14 -3.97 10.17
C TYR A 167 -17.99 -4.98 9.37
N TYR A 168 -17.42 -5.55 8.30
CA TYR A 168 -18.13 -6.58 7.53
C TYR A 168 -18.40 -7.82 8.33
N ALA A 169 -17.47 -8.32 9.13
CA ALA A 169 -17.71 -9.48 10.00
C ALA A 169 -18.90 -9.24 10.95
N SER A 170 -18.93 -8.11 11.64
CA SER A 170 -20.03 -7.72 12.54
C SER A 170 -21.36 -7.61 11.78
N LYS A 171 -21.38 -6.97 10.60
CA LYS A 171 -22.59 -6.85 9.78
C LYS A 171 -23.08 -8.17 9.19
N CYS A 172 -22.17 -9.08 8.84
CA CYS A 172 -22.56 -10.44 8.42
C CYS A 172 -23.20 -11.22 9.57
N ILE A 173 -22.63 -11.15 10.77
CA ILE A 173 -23.19 -11.79 11.97
C ILE A 173 -24.61 -11.25 12.24
N GLU A 174 -24.79 -9.93 12.23
CA GLU A 174 -26.09 -9.28 12.40
C GLU A 174 -27.09 -9.71 11.31
N TYR A 175 -26.70 -9.66 10.03
CA TYR A 175 -27.54 -10.03 8.90
C TYR A 175 -28.00 -11.50 8.94
N LEU A 176 -27.12 -12.39 9.36
CA LEU A 176 -27.44 -13.82 9.53
C LEU A 176 -28.27 -14.09 10.77
N GLY A 177 -28.46 -13.09 11.64
CA GLY A 177 -29.20 -13.24 12.90
C GLY A 177 -28.47 -14.12 13.93
N LEU A 178 -27.14 -14.16 13.85
CA LEU A 178 -26.29 -14.88 14.79
C LEU A 178 -26.02 -14.03 16.04
N ASP A 179 -25.80 -14.70 17.16
CA ASP A 179 -25.41 -14.06 18.41
C ASP A 179 -23.87 -13.80 18.38
N GLU A 180 -23.45 -12.53 18.27
CA GLU A 180 -22.05 -12.15 18.19
C GLU A 180 -21.22 -12.65 19.38
N SER A 181 -21.82 -12.69 20.57
CA SER A 181 -21.15 -13.16 21.79
C SER A 181 -20.76 -14.63 21.75
N LYS A 182 -21.40 -15.39 20.89
CA LYS A 182 -21.15 -16.83 20.68
C LYS A 182 -20.22 -17.11 19.51
N GLN A 183 -19.87 -16.08 18.72
CA GLN A 183 -19.03 -16.28 17.56
C GLN A 183 -17.55 -16.26 17.94
N ASN A 184 -16.77 -17.09 17.26
CA ASN A 184 -15.33 -17.10 17.39
C ASN A 184 -14.74 -16.05 16.45
N LEU A 185 -14.42 -14.86 16.99
CA LEU A 185 -13.81 -13.76 16.23
C LEU A 185 -12.29 -13.88 16.24
N ILE A 186 -11.69 -14.08 15.07
CA ILE A 186 -10.26 -14.30 14.89
C ILE A 186 -9.65 -13.08 14.22
N ASN A 187 -8.89 -12.28 14.99
CA ASN A 187 -8.12 -11.18 14.43
C ASN A 187 -6.90 -11.71 13.67
N THR A 188 -6.69 -11.22 12.46
CA THR A 188 -5.59 -11.60 11.58
C THR A 188 -4.86 -10.35 11.09
N ASP A 189 -3.58 -10.46 10.83
CA ASP A 189 -2.73 -9.35 10.40
C ASP A 189 -2.84 -9.04 8.89
N SER A 190 -3.24 -10.02 8.08
CA SER A 190 -3.24 -9.89 6.62
C SER A 190 -4.23 -10.81 5.92
N SER A 191 -4.51 -10.52 4.64
CA SER A 191 -5.30 -11.39 3.76
C SER A 191 -4.62 -12.73 3.54
N GLN A 192 -3.30 -12.75 3.47
CA GLN A 192 -2.49 -13.95 3.30
C GLN A 192 -2.63 -14.89 4.49
N THR A 193 -2.61 -14.34 5.71
CA THR A 193 -2.85 -15.12 6.94
C THR A 193 -4.25 -15.72 6.94
N ARG A 194 -5.28 -14.97 6.54
CA ARG A 194 -6.66 -15.48 6.42
C ARG A 194 -6.74 -16.64 5.44
N LEU A 195 -6.14 -16.48 4.25
CA LEU A 195 -6.13 -17.54 3.24
C LEU A 195 -5.42 -18.80 3.75
N ALA A 196 -4.28 -18.64 4.42
CA ALA A 196 -3.54 -19.77 4.98
C ALA A 196 -4.32 -20.52 6.07
N LEU A 197 -5.11 -19.79 6.88
CA LEU A 197 -5.99 -20.40 7.89
C LEU A 197 -7.14 -21.17 7.24
N ILE A 198 -7.80 -20.63 6.22
CA ILE A 198 -8.85 -21.32 5.45
C ILE A 198 -8.31 -22.62 4.82
N GLN A 199 -7.09 -22.60 4.28
CA GLN A 199 -6.49 -23.78 3.65
C GLN A 199 -6.12 -24.89 4.65
N LYS A 200 -5.97 -24.57 5.91
CA LYS A 200 -5.66 -25.55 6.97
C LYS A 200 -6.91 -26.20 7.59
N GLY A 201 -8.08 -25.63 7.39
CA GLY A 201 -9.36 -26.07 7.96
C GLY A 201 -9.59 -25.44 9.30
#